data_1b7b4b7b2ee5548d140aea9869ca6f5d
#
_entry.id   1b7b4b7b2ee5548d140aea9869ca6f5d
#
_cell.length_a   1.000
_cell.length_b   1.000
_cell.length_c   1.000
_cell.angle_alpha   90.00
_cell.angle_beta   90.00
_cell.angle_gamma   90.00
#
_symmetry.space_group_name_H-M   'P 1'
#
loop_
_entity.id
_entity.type
_entity.pdbx_description
1 polymer ?
#
loop_
_entity_poly.entity_id
_entity_poly.type
_entity_poly.pdbx_seq_one_letter_code
_entity_poly.pdbx_strand_id
1 'polypeptide(L)'
;MPSTPLSRRHLIQRAGALGSVALAGSLLGTRAHAATALETKAAKLGFLALTDAAPLFVADEKGFFKKHGMTEVEVLKQSSWGTTRDNLVLGSAKGGIDGGHILTPMPYLITTGAVTPNNVPVPMNILARMNLGGQGISVGAEYADLKVGTDTKAFGKALAAKRGGGKAVNAAMTFPGGTHDLWIRYWLAAGGVDPNKDISTIVVPPAQMVANMKVGSMDTFCVCEPWNRQLINQKIGYTAITTSELWMNHPEKALAMRADWVQANPNATQALIKAVMEAQMWCEDPANRAEVAEICSRRRWINAPVADVIDRVKGDFDYGTGRVEANSKFQMRFWKDQASYPFQSHDLWFLTENMRWGYLPTTLDTKALIAKVNREDLWRTAAKDLGVAAKDIPASTSRGVETFFDGKVFDPANPKKYLDSLAIKTVKAA
;
A
#
# COMPACT_ATOMS: atom_id res chain seq x y z
N MET A 1 -91.67 -9.44 -28.44
CA MET A 1 -90.56 -9.23 -29.42
C MET A 1 -89.34 -10.05 -28.91
N PRO A 2 -88.80 -10.97 -29.69
CA PRO A 2 -87.87 -11.95 -29.19
C PRO A 2 -86.46 -11.40 -29.12
N SER A 3 -85.77 -11.75 -28.05
CA SER A 3 -84.34 -11.51 -27.80
C SER A 3 -83.49 -12.50 -28.58
N THR A 4 -82.64 -12.01 -29.44
CA THR A 4 -81.66 -12.79 -30.20
C THR A 4 -80.46 -13.17 -29.33
N PRO A 5 -80.03 -14.43 -29.27
CA PRO A 5 -78.87 -14.84 -28.49
C PRO A 5 -77.57 -14.47 -29.24
N LEU A 6 -76.63 -13.88 -28.50
CA LEU A 6 -75.27 -13.60 -28.99
C LEU A 6 -74.49 -14.90 -29.27
N SER A 7 -73.98 -15.00 -30.49
CA SER A 7 -73.22 -16.16 -30.97
C SER A 7 -71.92 -16.31 -30.25
N ARG A 8 -71.53 -17.56 -29.91
CA ARG A 8 -70.26 -17.94 -29.29
C ARG A 8 -68.99 -17.43 -30.01
N ARG A 9 -69.11 -17.07 -31.30
CA ARG A 9 -68.01 -16.47 -32.07
C ARG A 9 -67.60 -15.07 -31.63
N HIS A 10 -68.53 -14.25 -31.08
CA HIS A 10 -68.23 -12.88 -30.65
C HIS A 10 -67.61 -12.83 -29.27
N LEU A 11 -67.76 -13.89 -28.46
CA LEU A 11 -67.07 -13.98 -27.15
C LEU A 11 -65.56 -14.33 -27.27
N ILE A 12 -65.23 -15.12 -28.32
CA ILE A 12 -63.83 -15.52 -28.56
C ILE A 12 -62.99 -14.38 -29.16
N GLN A 13 -63.60 -13.49 -29.95
CA GLN A 13 -62.88 -12.35 -30.54
C GLN A 13 -62.63 -11.20 -29.55
N ARG A 14 -63.40 -11.11 -28.44
CA ARG A 14 -63.13 -10.11 -27.40
C ARG A 14 -62.14 -10.60 -26.31
N ALA A 15 -61.96 -11.90 -26.14
CA ALA A 15 -60.95 -12.46 -25.23
C ALA A 15 -59.55 -12.46 -25.84
N GLY A 16 -59.42 -12.44 -27.20
CA GLY A 16 -58.11 -12.40 -27.88
C GLY A 16 -57.46 -11.02 -27.93
N ALA A 17 -58.19 -9.93 -27.74
CA ALA A 17 -57.67 -8.56 -27.83
C ALA A 17 -57.13 -8.02 -26.50
N LEU A 18 -57.46 -8.65 -25.35
CA LEU A 18 -56.96 -8.29 -23.99
C LEU A 18 -55.76 -9.10 -23.57
N GLY A 19 -55.46 -10.22 -24.23
CA GLY A 19 -54.30 -11.07 -23.95
C GLY A 19 -52.98 -10.62 -24.58
N SER A 20 -53.04 -9.79 -25.61
CA SER A 20 -51.83 -9.39 -26.35
C SER A 20 -51.14 -8.11 -25.85
N VAL A 21 -51.76 -7.38 -24.91
CA VAL A 21 -51.14 -6.17 -24.32
C VAL A 21 -50.42 -6.52 -23.00
N ALA A 22 -50.77 -7.62 -22.36
CA ALA A 22 -50.15 -8.05 -21.12
C ALA A 22 -48.84 -8.85 -21.30
N LEU A 23 -48.51 -9.36 -22.52
CA LEU A 23 -47.26 -10.09 -22.80
C LEU A 23 -46.16 -9.23 -23.42
N ALA A 24 -46.43 -7.98 -23.78
CA ALA A 24 -45.39 -7.06 -24.30
C ALA A 24 -44.75 -6.20 -23.22
N GLY A 25 -45.28 -6.21 -21.98
CA GLY A 25 -44.77 -5.42 -20.84
C GLY A 25 -43.79 -6.16 -19.94
N SER A 26 -43.62 -7.48 -20.09
CA SER A 26 -42.77 -8.30 -19.22
C SER A 26 -41.44 -8.78 -19.85
N LEU A 27 -41.07 -8.24 -21.04
CA LEU A 27 -39.79 -8.52 -21.71
C LEU A 27 -38.75 -7.37 -21.54
N LEU A 28 -39.03 -6.38 -20.71
CA LEU A 28 -37.97 -5.58 -20.09
C LEU A 28 -37.40 -6.37 -18.91
N GLY A 29 -36.89 -7.56 -19.24
CA GLY A 29 -36.11 -8.36 -18.31
C GLY A 29 -34.95 -7.51 -17.85
N THR A 30 -34.90 -7.19 -16.58
CA THR A 30 -33.65 -6.92 -15.88
C THR A 30 -32.64 -7.95 -16.42
N ARG A 31 -31.70 -7.49 -17.24
CA ARG A 31 -30.48 -8.25 -17.47
C ARG A 31 -29.83 -8.39 -16.10
N ALA A 32 -30.25 -9.41 -15.34
CA ALA A 32 -29.39 -9.95 -14.30
C ALA A 32 -28.08 -10.26 -15.02
N HIS A 33 -27.06 -9.45 -14.79
CA HIS A 33 -25.70 -9.85 -15.13
C HIS A 33 -25.53 -11.19 -14.46
N ALA A 34 -25.55 -12.28 -15.23
CA ALA A 34 -25.15 -13.57 -14.72
C ALA A 34 -23.77 -13.31 -14.10
N ALA A 35 -23.67 -13.49 -12.78
CA ALA A 35 -22.41 -13.31 -12.09
C ALA A 35 -21.42 -14.26 -12.78
N THR A 36 -20.42 -13.71 -13.45
CA THR A 36 -19.42 -14.49 -14.15
C THR A 36 -18.77 -15.41 -13.12
N ALA A 37 -18.77 -16.72 -13.37
CA ALA A 37 -18.22 -17.68 -12.43
C ALA A 37 -16.74 -17.36 -12.18
N LEU A 38 -16.30 -17.44 -10.91
CA LEU A 38 -14.92 -17.28 -10.56
C LEU A 38 -14.12 -18.53 -10.99
N GLU A 39 -12.93 -18.32 -11.52
CA GLU A 39 -12.00 -19.40 -11.90
C GLU A 39 -11.51 -20.15 -10.65
N THR A 40 -11.37 -19.43 -9.54
CA THR A 40 -11.03 -19.95 -8.22
C THR A 40 -11.73 -19.14 -7.13
N LYS A 41 -11.96 -19.78 -5.97
CA LYS A 41 -12.43 -19.11 -4.75
C LYS A 41 -11.30 -18.89 -3.75
N ALA A 42 -10.10 -19.39 -4.06
CA ALA A 42 -8.94 -19.42 -3.19
C ALA A 42 -7.87 -18.41 -3.62
N ALA A 43 -7.22 -17.82 -2.64
CA ALA A 43 -5.98 -17.06 -2.81
C ALA A 43 -5.18 -17.06 -1.49
N LYS A 44 -3.86 -17.14 -1.58
CA LYS A 44 -2.96 -16.98 -0.44
C LYS A 44 -2.32 -15.61 -0.46
N LEU A 45 -2.71 -14.76 0.48
CA LEU A 45 -2.29 -13.36 0.58
C LEU A 45 -1.37 -13.17 1.77
N GLY A 46 -0.12 -12.77 1.51
CA GLY A 46 0.85 -12.45 2.57
C GLY A 46 0.66 -11.04 3.14
N PHE A 47 1.01 -10.86 4.43
CA PHE A 47 1.09 -9.55 5.08
C PHE A 47 2.19 -9.50 6.12
N LEU A 48 2.71 -8.30 6.41
CA LEU A 48 3.53 -8.03 7.59
C LEU A 48 2.68 -7.44 8.73
N ALA A 49 3.15 -7.63 9.96
CA ALA A 49 2.52 -7.11 11.18
C ALA A 49 2.63 -5.57 11.26
N LEU A 50 1.84 -4.88 10.46
CA LEU A 50 1.82 -3.42 10.24
C LEU A 50 0.37 -2.95 10.09
N THR A 51 0.07 -1.73 10.55
CA THR A 51 -1.30 -1.17 10.51
C THR A 51 -1.79 -0.88 9.09
N ASP A 52 -0.89 -0.67 8.13
CA ASP A 52 -1.23 -0.46 6.72
C ASP A 52 -1.73 -1.73 6.00
N ALA A 53 -1.63 -2.90 6.65
CA ALA A 53 -2.28 -4.13 6.20
C ALA A 53 -3.76 -4.24 6.65
N ALA A 54 -4.29 -3.28 7.40
CA ALA A 54 -5.66 -3.28 7.92
C ALA A 54 -6.74 -3.62 6.89
N PRO A 55 -6.69 -3.16 5.63
CA PRO A 55 -7.69 -3.54 4.64
C PRO A 55 -7.77 -5.05 4.39
N LEU A 56 -6.65 -5.80 4.46
CA LEU A 56 -6.69 -7.26 4.35
C LEU A 56 -7.33 -7.91 5.58
N PHE A 57 -6.99 -7.40 6.78
CA PHE A 57 -7.56 -7.91 8.03
C PHE A 57 -9.06 -7.69 8.09
N VAL A 58 -9.50 -6.49 7.72
CA VAL A 58 -10.92 -6.11 7.68
C VAL A 58 -11.66 -6.88 6.60
N ALA A 59 -11.06 -7.09 5.42
CA ALA A 59 -11.69 -7.88 4.36
C ALA A 59 -11.96 -9.33 4.80
N ASP A 60 -11.06 -9.91 5.58
CA ASP A 60 -11.25 -11.25 6.17
C ASP A 60 -12.30 -11.24 7.30
N GLU A 61 -12.12 -10.37 8.31
CA GLU A 61 -12.95 -10.32 9.52
C GLU A 61 -14.40 -9.88 9.25
N LYS A 62 -14.60 -8.94 8.31
CA LYS A 62 -15.94 -8.45 7.91
C LYS A 62 -16.56 -9.25 6.77
N GLY A 63 -15.83 -10.24 6.23
CA GLY A 63 -16.32 -11.14 5.20
C GLY A 63 -16.43 -10.52 3.81
N PHE A 64 -15.70 -9.42 3.50
CA PHE A 64 -15.73 -8.81 2.17
C PHE A 64 -15.19 -9.76 1.09
N PHE A 65 -14.20 -10.60 1.38
CA PHE A 65 -13.79 -11.65 0.44
C PHE A 65 -14.95 -12.59 0.10
N LYS A 66 -15.67 -13.10 1.11
CA LYS A 66 -16.82 -14.00 0.94
C LYS A 66 -17.97 -13.32 0.20
N LYS A 67 -18.21 -12.03 0.48
CA LYS A 67 -19.23 -11.21 -0.20
C LYS A 67 -19.02 -11.20 -1.72
N HIS A 68 -17.76 -11.19 -2.17
CA HIS A 68 -17.40 -11.23 -3.59
C HIS A 68 -17.13 -12.64 -4.11
N GLY A 69 -17.52 -13.68 -3.38
CA GLY A 69 -17.42 -15.08 -3.80
C GLY A 69 -16.07 -15.75 -3.53
N MET A 70 -15.08 -15.03 -3.01
CA MET A 70 -13.77 -15.54 -2.62
C MET A 70 -13.86 -16.16 -1.21
N THR A 71 -14.33 -17.41 -1.12
CA THR A 71 -14.65 -18.07 0.16
C THR A 71 -13.47 -18.77 0.81
N GLU A 72 -12.36 -18.92 0.10
CA GLU A 72 -11.18 -19.71 0.50
C GLU A 72 -9.90 -18.85 0.49
N VAL A 73 -10.02 -17.56 0.84
CA VAL A 73 -8.86 -16.67 0.96
C VAL A 73 -8.15 -16.95 2.28
N GLU A 74 -6.84 -17.17 2.22
CA GLU A 74 -5.96 -17.27 3.37
C GLU A 74 -5.11 -16.00 3.47
N VAL A 75 -5.21 -15.26 4.59
CA VAL A 75 -4.39 -14.08 4.88
C VAL A 75 -3.28 -14.49 5.86
N LEU A 76 -2.03 -14.56 5.37
CA LEU A 76 -0.92 -15.27 6.00
C LEU A 76 0.17 -14.32 6.47
N LYS A 77 0.43 -14.30 7.80
CA LYS A 77 1.50 -13.47 8.38
C LYS A 77 2.86 -13.93 7.89
N GLN A 78 3.64 -13.01 7.38
CA GLN A 78 5.03 -13.19 6.98
C GLN A 78 5.97 -12.63 8.07
N SER A 79 7.13 -13.25 8.24
CA SER A 79 8.10 -12.83 9.26
C SER A 79 8.95 -11.62 8.86
N SER A 80 9.16 -11.43 7.56
CA SER A 80 9.96 -10.33 6.99
C SER A 80 9.60 -10.10 5.52
N TRP A 81 10.03 -8.95 4.96
CA TRP A 81 9.89 -8.70 3.53
C TRP A 81 10.74 -9.64 2.66
N GLY A 82 11.89 -10.11 3.19
CA GLY A 82 12.67 -11.17 2.55
C GLY A 82 11.87 -12.46 2.42
N THR A 83 11.23 -12.91 3.51
CA THR A 83 10.33 -14.08 3.49
C THR A 83 9.14 -13.87 2.54
N THR A 84 8.55 -12.66 2.52
CA THR A 84 7.48 -12.34 1.58
C THR A 84 7.93 -12.49 0.14
N ARG A 85 9.11 -11.95 -0.21
CA ARG A 85 9.72 -12.10 -1.53
C ARG A 85 9.91 -13.57 -1.89
N ASP A 86 10.49 -14.37 -1.00
CA ASP A 86 10.78 -15.78 -1.25
C ASP A 86 9.50 -16.59 -1.46
N ASN A 87 8.46 -16.31 -0.66
CA ASN A 87 7.16 -16.95 -0.81
C ASN A 87 6.42 -16.51 -2.10
N LEU A 88 6.60 -15.27 -2.56
CA LEU A 88 6.11 -14.81 -3.86
C LEU A 88 6.85 -15.50 -5.03
N VAL A 89 8.17 -15.64 -4.92
CA VAL A 89 8.97 -16.37 -5.92
C VAL A 89 8.52 -17.82 -5.99
N LEU A 90 8.27 -18.45 -4.85
CA LEU A 90 7.81 -19.84 -4.77
C LEU A 90 6.41 -20.02 -5.36
N GLY A 91 5.46 -19.11 -5.04
CA GLY A 91 4.05 -19.20 -5.42
C GLY A 91 3.26 -20.21 -4.59
N SER A 92 1.93 -20.02 -4.52
CA SER A 92 1.05 -20.85 -3.65
C SER A 92 1.05 -22.34 -4.02
N ALA A 93 1.18 -22.66 -5.30
CA ALA A 93 1.25 -24.04 -5.78
C ALA A 93 2.45 -24.82 -5.23
N LYS A 94 3.50 -24.14 -4.79
CA LYS A 94 4.70 -24.73 -4.18
C LYS A 94 4.84 -24.40 -2.69
N GLY A 95 3.73 -24.02 -2.03
CA GLY A 95 3.72 -23.69 -0.59
C GLY A 95 4.03 -22.23 -0.26
N GLY A 96 4.19 -21.35 -1.24
CA GLY A 96 4.32 -19.91 -1.06
C GLY A 96 2.99 -19.18 -1.07
N ILE A 97 2.98 -17.94 -1.58
CA ILE A 97 1.81 -17.05 -1.66
C ILE A 97 1.56 -16.57 -3.10
N ASP A 98 0.32 -16.17 -3.39
CA ASP A 98 -0.07 -15.62 -4.69
C ASP A 98 0.16 -14.11 -4.77
N GLY A 99 0.12 -13.43 -3.64
CA GLY A 99 0.24 -11.98 -3.55
C GLY A 99 0.00 -11.46 -2.13
N GLY A 100 -0.46 -10.22 -2.02
CA GLY A 100 -0.87 -9.64 -0.74
C GLY A 100 -0.49 -8.17 -0.56
N HIS A 101 -0.29 -7.77 0.69
CA HIS A 101 0.18 -6.47 1.13
C HIS A 101 1.69 -6.39 0.95
N ILE A 102 2.16 -5.56 0.01
CA ILE A 102 3.55 -5.55 -0.44
C ILE A 102 4.07 -4.10 -0.54
N LEU A 103 5.36 -3.89 -0.23
CA LEU A 103 6.04 -2.60 -0.46
C LEU A 103 5.92 -2.20 -1.94
N THR A 104 5.46 -0.98 -2.22
CA THR A 104 5.18 -0.53 -3.60
C THR A 104 6.31 -0.78 -4.61
N PRO A 105 7.62 -0.55 -4.31
CA PRO A 105 8.68 -0.84 -5.29
C PRO A 105 8.95 -2.33 -5.49
N MET A 106 8.63 -3.17 -4.51
CA MET A 106 9.01 -4.58 -4.50
C MET A 106 8.49 -5.40 -5.70
N PRO A 107 7.25 -5.24 -6.20
CA PRO A 107 6.78 -5.90 -7.41
C PRO A 107 7.65 -5.63 -8.63
N TYR A 108 8.18 -4.41 -8.75
CA TYR A 108 9.11 -4.04 -9.82
C TYR A 108 10.46 -4.73 -9.68
N LEU A 109 11.01 -4.73 -8.46
CA LEU A 109 12.28 -5.36 -8.15
C LEU A 109 12.22 -6.89 -8.34
N ILE A 110 11.10 -7.53 -8.01
CA ILE A 110 10.85 -8.96 -8.25
C ILE A 110 10.66 -9.23 -9.76
N THR A 111 9.91 -8.37 -10.46
CA THR A 111 9.65 -8.52 -11.90
C THR A 111 10.92 -8.39 -12.73
N THR A 112 11.86 -7.54 -12.31
CA THR A 112 13.15 -7.39 -12.97
C THR A 112 14.18 -8.44 -12.57
N GLY A 113 13.94 -9.19 -11.50
CA GLY A 113 14.91 -10.12 -10.93
C GLY A 113 15.93 -9.46 -9.99
N ALA A 114 15.88 -8.13 -9.79
CA ALA A 114 16.89 -7.39 -9.03
C ALA A 114 17.05 -7.84 -7.57
N VAL A 115 16.02 -8.43 -6.99
CA VAL A 115 16.01 -8.88 -5.59
C VAL A 115 15.66 -10.36 -5.43
N THR A 116 15.51 -11.10 -6.51
CA THR A 116 15.17 -12.52 -6.47
C THR A 116 16.42 -13.40 -6.44
N PRO A 117 16.37 -14.63 -5.91
CA PRO A 117 17.46 -15.57 -5.98
C PRO A 117 17.92 -15.78 -7.43
N ASN A 118 19.22 -15.78 -7.65
CA ASN A 118 19.86 -15.94 -8.97
C ASN A 118 19.36 -14.94 -10.04
N ASN A 119 18.81 -13.81 -9.62
CA ASN A 119 18.25 -12.75 -10.49
C ASN A 119 17.16 -13.28 -11.46
N VAL A 120 16.45 -14.31 -11.09
CA VAL A 120 15.37 -14.88 -11.91
C VAL A 120 14.12 -14.01 -11.81
N PRO A 121 13.65 -13.40 -12.92
CA PRO A 121 12.47 -12.56 -12.93
C PRO A 121 11.20 -13.35 -12.57
N VAL A 122 10.36 -12.79 -11.71
CA VAL A 122 9.01 -13.30 -11.42
C VAL A 122 8.02 -12.16 -11.69
N PRO A 123 7.26 -12.24 -12.79
CA PRO A 123 6.30 -11.18 -13.15
C PRO A 123 5.26 -10.95 -12.06
N MET A 124 5.07 -9.69 -11.69
CA MET A 124 4.09 -9.25 -10.69
C MET A 124 3.13 -8.23 -11.30
N ASN A 125 1.94 -8.12 -10.70
CA ASN A 125 0.97 -7.07 -11.00
C ASN A 125 0.60 -6.30 -9.74
N ILE A 126 0.58 -4.97 -9.81
CA ILE A 126 0.01 -4.08 -8.80
C ILE A 126 -1.45 -3.83 -9.18
N LEU A 127 -2.36 -4.22 -8.31
CA LEU A 127 -3.80 -4.15 -8.53
C LEU A 127 -4.44 -2.91 -7.89
N ALA A 128 -3.90 -2.47 -6.74
CA ALA A 128 -4.33 -1.28 -6.01
C ALA A 128 -3.20 -0.76 -5.13
N ARG A 129 -3.30 0.50 -4.67
CA ARG A 129 -2.59 0.92 -3.46
C ARG A 129 -3.38 0.46 -2.24
N MET A 130 -2.67 0.14 -1.17
CA MET A 130 -3.30 -0.22 0.10
C MET A 130 -3.57 1.02 0.95
N ASN A 131 -2.66 1.99 0.90
CA ASN A 131 -2.69 3.21 1.70
C ASN A 131 -1.79 4.33 1.16
N LEU A 132 -2.04 5.55 1.67
CA LEU A 132 -1.11 6.68 1.61
C LEU A 132 -0.57 6.96 3.01
N GLY A 133 0.72 7.32 3.13
CA GLY A 133 1.37 7.63 4.40
C GLY A 133 1.46 6.43 5.35
N GLY A 134 1.51 6.70 6.65
CA GLY A 134 1.47 5.68 7.71
C GLY A 134 2.84 5.18 8.18
N GLN A 135 3.93 5.68 7.62
CA GLN A 135 5.29 5.38 8.07
C GLN A 135 5.81 6.47 9.01
N GLY A 136 6.75 6.11 9.87
CA GLY A 136 7.51 7.06 10.69
C GLY A 136 9.00 6.79 10.61
N ILE A 137 9.78 7.85 10.77
CA ILE A 137 11.21 7.74 11.06
C ILE A 137 11.40 8.08 12.52
N SER A 138 11.92 7.10 13.28
CA SER A 138 12.17 7.22 14.71
C SER A 138 13.67 7.21 15.02
N VAL A 139 14.02 7.90 16.10
CA VAL A 139 15.40 8.13 16.55
C VAL A 139 15.52 7.69 18.01
N GLY A 140 16.68 7.16 18.40
CA GLY A 140 16.95 6.70 19.76
C GLY A 140 16.91 7.83 20.80
N ALA A 141 16.58 7.49 22.05
CA ALA A 141 16.45 8.44 23.15
C ALA A 141 17.77 9.20 23.45
N GLU A 142 18.93 8.66 23.10
CA GLU A 142 20.22 9.34 23.23
C GLU A 142 20.31 10.65 22.45
N TYR A 143 19.43 10.86 21.45
CA TYR A 143 19.34 12.06 20.61
C TYR A 143 18.16 12.97 20.98
N ALA A 144 17.51 12.76 22.14
CA ALA A 144 16.29 13.47 22.52
C ALA A 144 16.47 14.99 22.57
N ASP A 145 17.62 15.48 23.06
CA ASP A 145 17.92 16.92 23.15
C ASP A 145 18.00 17.61 21.78
N LEU A 146 18.30 16.84 20.72
CA LEU A 146 18.36 17.37 19.37
C LEU A 146 16.98 17.66 18.77
N LYS A 147 15.92 17.02 19.32
CA LYS A 147 14.53 17.15 18.80
C LYS A 147 14.49 17.04 17.28
N VAL A 148 15.17 16.02 16.75
CA VAL A 148 15.34 15.82 15.30
C VAL A 148 13.97 15.80 14.61
N GLY A 149 13.87 16.53 13.50
CA GLY A 149 12.67 16.63 12.68
C GLY A 149 13.02 16.48 11.20
N THR A 150 12.45 17.35 10.35
CA THR A 150 12.78 17.40 8.92
C THR A 150 14.21 17.87 8.64
N ASP A 151 14.77 18.74 9.49
CA ASP A 151 16.20 19.12 9.42
C ASP A 151 17.04 18.11 10.19
N THR A 152 17.88 17.36 9.46
CA THR A 152 18.75 16.33 10.01
C THR A 152 20.20 16.77 10.22
N LYS A 153 20.53 18.06 10.01
CA LYS A 153 21.92 18.54 10.10
C LYS A 153 22.56 18.32 11.47
N ALA A 154 21.83 18.64 12.56
CA ALA A 154 22.32 18.41 13.92
C ALA A 154 22.49 16.92 14.21
N PHE A 155 21.56 16.08 13.76
CA PHE A 155 21.63 14.65 13.86
C PHE A 155 22.82 14.09 13.09
N GLY A 156 23.06 14.55 11.86
CA GLY A 156 24.23 14.17 11.05
C GLY A 156 25.56 14.47 11.75
N LYS A 157 25.67 15.64 12.41
CA LYS A 157 26.86 15.99 13.23
C LYS A 157 27.04 15.03 14.42
N ALA A 158 25.94 14.67 15.10
CA ALA A 158 26.00 13.74 16.23
C ALA A 158 26.41 12.33 15.76
N LEU A 159 25.88 11.85 14.64
CA LEU A 159 26.28 10.58 14.03
C LEU A 159 27.77 10.57 13.62
N ALA A 160 28.24 11.67 13.03
CA ALA A 160 29.65 11.82 12.66
C ALA A 160 30.56 11.82 13.88
N ALA A 161 30.19 12.49 14.98
CA ALA A 161 30.91 12.47 16.24
C ALA A 161 30.95 11.07 16.87
N LYS A 162 29.82 10.36 16.88
CA LYS A 162 29.73 8.98 17.37
C LYS A 162 30.66 8.06 16.59
N ARG A 163 30.66 8.17 15.27
CA ARG A 163 31.54 7.40 14.37
C ARG A 163 33.00 7.76 14.57
N GLY A 164 33.31 9.05 14.70
CA GLY A 164 34.68 9.54 15.01
C GLY A 164 35.21 9.01 16.34
N GLY A 165 34.33 8.72 17.31
CA GLY A 165 34.66 8.02 18.54
C GLY A 165 34.76 6.49 18.43
N GLY A 166 34.80 5.94 17.22
CA GLY A 166 34.94 4.50 16.97
C GLY A 166 33.69 3.66 17.19
N LYS A 167 32.51 4.28 17.34
CA LYS A 167 31.24 3.56 17.53
C LYS A 167 30.53 3.38 16.20
N ALA A 168 29.85 2.22 16.03
CA ALA A 168 28.98 1.99 14.89
C ALA A 168 27.79 2.97 14.89
N VAL A 169 27.38 3.42 13.72
CA VAL A 169 26.17 4.20 13.48
C VAL A 169 25.32 3.49 12.44
N ASN A 170 24.06 3.20 12.78
CA ASN A 170 23.19 2.34 11.99
C ASN A 170 21.81 2.97 11.78
N ALA A 171 21.34 2.96 10.53
CA ALA A 171 19.98 3.28 10.15
C ALA A 171 19.25 2.00 9.72
N ALA A 172 18.18 1.62 10.41
CA ALA A 172 17.47 0.41 10.07
C ALA A 172 16.30 0.68 9.10
N MET A 173 16.17 -0.20 8.14
CA MET A 173 15.06 -0.27 7.18
C MET A 173 14.60 -1.74 7.09
N THR A 174 13.56 -2.02 6.33
CA THR A 174 12.95 -3.35 6.34
C THR A 174 13.26 -4.19 5.11
N PHE A 175 13.65 -3.55 4.01
CA PHE A 175 13.99 -4.22 2.75
C PHE A 175 14.75 -3.27 1.81
N PRO A 176 15.89 -3.66 1.23
CA PRO A 176 16.67 -2.83 0.32
C PRO A 176 15.87 -2.42 -0.93
N GLY A 177 15.86 -1.14 -1.26
CA GLY A 177 15.08 -0.58 -2.36
C GLY A 177 13.57 -0.53 -2.11
N GLY A 178 13.10 -0.98 -0.94
CA GLY A 178 11.72 -0.84 -0.49
C GLY A 178 11.40 0.57 0.03
N THR A 179 10.13 0.84 0.30
CA THR A 179 9.68 2.19 0.70
C THR A 179 10.42 2.71 1.93
N HIS A 180 10.56 1.92 3.00
CA HIS A 180 11.23 2.34 4.23
C HIS A 180 12.71 2.68 4.02
N ASP A 181 13.40 1.95 3.14
CA ASP A 181 14.79 2.23 2.75
C ASP A 181 14.88 3.55 1.99
N LEU A 182 13.99 3.75 1.01
CA LEU A 182 13.99 4.96 0.21
C LEU A 182 13.66 6.20 1.05
N TRP A 183 12.71 6.10 2.01
CA TRP A 183 12.36 7.22 2.90
C TRP A 183 13.52 7.61 3.83
N ILE A 184 14.13 6.65 4.51
CA ILE A 184 15.22 6.97 5.46
C ILE A 184 16.44 7.50 4.73
N ARG A 185 16.77 6.94 3.55
CA ARG A 185 17.85 7.45 2.69
C ARG A 185 17.59 8.86 2.20
N TYR A 186 16.37 9.15 1.77
CA TYR A 186 15.98 10.48 1.31
C TYR A 186 16.12 11.51 2.45
N TRP A 187 15.56 11.21 3.62
CA TRP A 187 15.60 12.06 4.80
C TRP A 187 17.04 12.36 5.27
N LEU A 188 17.88 11.34 5.38
CA LEU A 188 19.29 11.50 5.75
C LEU A 188 20.06 12.34 4.71
N ALA A 189 19.88 12.02 3.43
CA ALA A 189 20.58 12.70 2.34
C ALA A 189 20.18 14.18 2.21
N ALA A 190 18.93 14.55 2.48
CA ALA A 190 18.47 15.94 2.49
C ALA A 190 19.20 16.79 3.55
N GLY A 191 19.60 16.18 4.66
CA GLY A 191 20.42 16.82 5.70
C GLY A 191 21.93 16.71 5.53
N GLY A 192 22.38 16.12 4.40
CA GLY A 192 23.80 15.99 4.05
C GLY A 192 24.48 14.73 4.57
N VAL A 193 23.74 13.75 5.13
CA VAL A 193 24.27 12.44 5.52
C VAL A 193 24.19 11.49 4.33
N ASP A 194 25.33 11.00 3.85
CA ASP A 194 25.38 10.01 2.78
C ASP A 194 25.08 8.60 3.36
N PRO A 195 23.91 8.00 3.07
CA PRO A 195 23.52 6.72 3.66
C PRO A 195 24.36 5.53 3.16
N ASN A 196 25.26 5.73 2.20
CA ASN A 196 26.20 4.71 1.74
C ASN A 196 27.62 4.88 2.32
N LYS A 197 27.90 6.03 2.97
CA LYS A 197 29.27 6.32 3.47
C LYS A 197 29.27 6.69 4.96
N ASP A 198 28.26 7.43 5.38
CA ASP A 198 28.25 8.07 6.70
C ASP A 198 27.55 7.25 7.76
N ILE A 199 26.67 6.31 7.38
CA ILE A 199 25.91 5.45 8.27
C ILE A 199 25.70 4.09 7.58
N SER A 200 25.71 3.01 8.37
CA SER A 200 25.37 1.68 7.84
C SER A 200 23.85 1.51 7.78
N THR A 201 23.35 1.17 6.60
CA THR A 201 21.92 0.78 6.48
C THR A 201 21.79 -0.71 6.75
N ILE A 202 20.95 -1.08 7.74
CA ILE A 202 20.75 -2.46 8.16
C ILE A 202 19.29 -2.89 7.97
N VAL A 203 19.10 -4.19 7.68
CA VAL A 203 17.76 -4.77 7.50
C VAL A 203 17.28 -5.34 8.82
N VAL A 204 16.15 -4.82 9.31
CA VAL A 204 15.49 -5.30 10.53
C VAL A 204 14.01 -5.54 10.23
N PRO A 205 13.46 -6.74 10.55
CA PRO A 205 12.02 -6.98 10.43
C PRO A 205 11.21 -6.01 11.30
N PRO A 206 10.03 -5.55 10.83
CA PRO A 206 9.23 -4.54 11.54
C PRO A 206 9.02 -4.83 13.02
N ALA A 207 8.57 -6.03 13.37
CA ALA A 207 8.30 -6.41 14.77
C ALA A 207 9.54 -6.49 15.68
N GLN A 208 10.73 -6.37 15.12
CA GLN A 208 12.00 -6.38 15.86
C GLN A 208 12.61 -4.98 16.05
N MET A 209 12.04 -3.93 15.42
CA MET A 209 12.61 -2.58 15.44
C MET A 209 12.81 -2.04 16.86
N VAL A 210 11.77 -2.11 17.70
CA VAL A 210 11.80 -1.58 19.07
C VAL A 210 12.81 -2.33 19.94
N ALA A 211 12.86 -3.66 19.85
CA ALA A 211 13.81 -4.46 20.60
C ALA A 211 15.27 -4.18 20.21
N ASN A 212 15.54 -4.04 18.92
CA ASN A 212 16.87 -3.71 18.42
C ASN A 212 17.29 -2.27 18.79
N MET A 213 16.37 -1.29 18.74
CA MET A 213 16.66 0.06 19.24
C MET A 213 16.99 0.06 20.74
N LYS A 214 16.23 -0.71 21.53
CA LYS A 214 16.42 -0.83 23.00
C LYS A 214 17.80 -1.33 23.37
N VAL A 215 18.38 -2.24 22.60
CA VAL A 215 19.74 -2.76 22.86
C VAL A 215 20.85 -1.94 22.18
N GLY A 216 20.51 -0.81 21.56
CA GLY A 216 21.47 0.10 20.94
C GLY A 216 22.06 -0.39 19.61
N SER A 217 21.39 -1.32 18.91
CA SER A 217 21.86 -1.84 17.62
C SER A 217 21.71 -0.84 16.47
N MET A 218 20.94 0.24 16.68
CA MET A 218 20.68 1.26 15.67
C MET A 218 20.43 2.63 16.29
N ASP A 219 20.66 3.68 15.52
CA ASP A 219 20.46 5.08 15.89
C ASP A 219 19.09 5.61 15.43
N THR A 220 18.63 5.11 14.31
CA THR A 220 17.36 5.50 13.68
C THR A 220 16.79 4.35 12.87
N PHE A 221 15.48 4.38 12.66
CA PHE A 221 14.81 3.44 11.75
C PHE A 221 13.62 4.08 11.04
N CYS A 222 13.25 3.52 9.89
CA CYS A 222 12.00 3.80 9.20
C CYS A 222 11.14 2.54 9.15
N VAL A 223 9.89 2.66 9.62
CA VAL A 223 8.92 1.57 9.60
C VAL A 223 7.48 2.12 9.70
N CYS A 224 6.49 1.31 9.30
CA CYS A 224 5.08 1.62 9.54
C CYS A 224 4.68 1.42 11.01
N GLU A 225 3.57 2.04 11.40
CA GLU A 225 2.94 1.80 12.70
C GLU A 225 2.54 0.32 12.86
N PRO A 226 2.54 -0.20 14.12
CA PRO A 226 2.52 0.54 15.38
C PRO A 226 3.91 0.72 16.04
N TRP A 227 4.99 0.34 15.39
CA TRP A 227 6.30 0.21 16.02
C TRP A 227 6.90 1.56 16.44
N ASN A 228 6.57 2.66 15.75
CA ASN A 228 6.97 4.00 16.16
C ASN A 228 6.25 4.41 17.47
N ARG A 229 4.93 4.16 17.57
CA ARG A 229 4.19 4.45 18.80
C ARG A 229 4.66 3.57 19.97
N GLN A 230 4.92 2.31 19.73
CA GLN A 230 5.45 1.38 20.74
C GLN A 230 6.81 1.85 21.27
N LEU A 231 7.69 2.33 20.40
CA LEU A 231 8.99 2.91 20.81
C LEU A 231 8.81 4.03 21.82
N ILE A 232 7.86 4.96 21.55
CA ILE A 232 7.55 6.09 22.43
C ILE A 232 6.97 5.61 23.76
N ASN A 233 5.99 4.70 23.72
CA ASN A 233 5.35 4.15 24.92
C ASN A 233 6.35 3.45 25.83
N GLN A 234 7.37 2.80 25.26
CA GLN A 234 8.46 2.17 26.02
C GLN A 234 9.60 3.13 26.40
N LYS A 235 9.52 4.43 26.03
CA LYS A 235 10.53 5.46 26.30
C LYS A 235 11.93 5.13 25.76
N ILE A 236 12.00 4.41 24.65
CA ILE A 236 13.25 3.99 24.00
C ILE A 236 13.76 5.04 23.00
N GLY A 237 12.85 5.84 22.47
CA GLY A 237 13.12 6.87 21.48
C GLY A 237 11.88 7.69 21.17
N TYR A 238 11.93 8.41 20.08
CA TYR A 238 10.85 9.29 19.63
C TYR A 238 10.71 9.24 18.12
N THR A 239 9.53 9.61 17.60
CA THR A 239 9.29 9.78 16.15
C THR A 239 9.82 11.15 15.74
N ALA A 240 10.85 11.21 14.92
CA ALA A 240 11.39 12.46 14.37
C ALA A 240 10.39 13.10 13.41
N ILE A 241 9.87 12.29 12.48
CA ILE A 241 8.88 12.70 11.48
C ILE A 241 7.98 11.53 11.09
N THR A 242 6.80 11.85 10.57
CA THR A 242 6.06 10.94 9.71
C THR A 242 6.57 11.10 8.26
N THR A 243 6.53 10.05 7.46
CA THR A 243 6.96 10.14 6.07
C THR A 243 6.03 11.02 5.22
N SER A 244 4.78 11.23 5.66
CA SER A 244 3.87 12.22 5.06
C SER A 244 4.36 13.66 5.18
N GLU A 245 5.29 13.95 6.13
CA GLU A 245 5.97 15.24 6.19
C GLU A 245 7.06 15.39 5.12
N LEU A 246 7.61 14.27 4.61
CA LEU A 246 8.55 14.28 3.49
C LEU A 246 7.83 14.50 2.16
N TRP A 247 6.71 13.81 1.98
CA TRP A 247 5.86 13.91 0.81
C TRP A 247 4.40 13.65 1.21
N MET A 248 3.59 14.70 1.21
CA MET A 248 2.19 14.61 1.59
C MET A 248 1.43 13.62 0.70
N ASN A 249 0.65 12.74 1.34
CA ASN A 249 -0.13 11.72 0.63
C ASN A 249 0.72 10.84 -0.31
N HIS A 250 1.93 10.50 0.10
CA HIS A 250 2.77 9.57 -0.66
C HIS A 250 2.18 8.16 -0.67
N PRO A 251 2.30 7.42 -1.79
CA PRO A 251 1.89 6.01 -1.84
C PRO A 251 2.81 5.15 -0.98
N GLU A 252 2.25 4.08 -0.38
CA GLU A 252 3.07 3.24 0.49
C GLU A 252 2.99 1.76 0.14
N LYS A 253 1.92 1.06 0.46
CA LYS A 253 1.79 -0.36 0.14
C LYS A 253 0.90 -0.59 -1.08
N ALA A 254 1.10 -1.73 -1.70
CA ALA A 254 0.30 -2.20 -2.82
C ALA A 254 -0.39 -3.52 -2.48
N LEU A 255 -1.61 -3.71 -2.95
CA LEU A 255 -2.16 -5.02 -3.23
C LEU A 255 -1.48 -5.47 -4.53
N ALA A 256 -0.54 -6.40 -4.42
CA ALA A 256 0.15 -6.93 -5.58
C ALA A 256 0.08 -8.45 -5.60
N MET A 257 -0.02 -9.00 -6.80
CA MET A 257 -0.18 -10.42 -7.06
C MET A 257 0.83 -10.89 -8.10
N ARG A 258 1.12 -12.17 -8.09
CA ARG A 258 1.84 -12.81 -9.21
C ARG A 258 1.04 -12.63 -10.50
N ALA A 259 1.72 -12.27 -11.58
CA ALA A 259 1.06 -11.99 -12.86
C ALA A 259 0.44 -13.26 -13.48
N ASP A 260 1.05 -14.44 -13.28
CA ASP A 260 0.51 -15.71 -13.72
C ASP A 260 -0.83 -16.05 -13.02
N TRP A 261 -0.95 -15.76 -11.70
CA TRP A 261 -2.21 -15.94 -10.98
C TRP A 261 -3.29 -14.98 -11.50
N VAL A 262 -2.96 -13.71 -11.73
CA VAL A 262 -3.89 -12.70 -12.27
C VAL A 262 -4.38 -13.10 -13.67
N GLN A 263 -3.48 -13.56 -14.52
CA GLN A 263 -3.81 -13.99 -15.87
C GLN A 263 -4.71 -15.23 -15.89
N ALA A 264 -4.45 -16.19 -14.99
CA ALA A 264 -5.25 -17.41 -14.89
C ALA A 264 -6.63 -17.19 -14.27
N ASN A 265 -6.81 -16.12 -13.46
CA ASN A 265 -7.98 -15.90 -12.62
C ASN A 265 -8.55 -14.47 -12.75
N PRO A 266 -8.96 -14.03 -13.96
CA PRO A 266 -9.39 -12.65 -14.17
C PRO A 266 -10.63 -12.25 -13.35
N ASN A 267 -11.64 -13.13 -13.19
CA ASN A 267 -12.83 -12.83 -12.41
C ASN A 267 -12.54 -12.84 -10.90
N ALA A 268 -11.74 -13.79 -10.42
CA ALA A 268 -11.29 -13.82 -9.03
C ALA A 268 -10.41 -12.62 -8.69
N THR A 269 -9.60 -12.12 -9.64
CA THR A 269 -8.83 -10.88 -9.49
C THR A 269 -9.76 -9.68 -9.27
N GLN A 270 -10.82 -9.54 -10.07
CA GLN A 270 -11.82 -8.50 -9.88
C GLN A 270 -12.52 -8.61 -8.52
N ALA A 271 -12.85 -9.82 -8.09
CA ALA A 271 -13.46 -10.09 -6.79
C ALA A 271 -12.53 -9.67 -5.63
N LEU A 272 -11.24 -10.00 -5.70
CA LEU A 272 -10.24 -9.59 -4.70
C LEU A 272 -10.08 -8.06 -4.64
N ILE A 273 -9.96 -7.39 -5.79
CA ILE A 273 -9.84 -5.92 -5.81
C ILE A 273 -11.06 -5.29 -5.15
N LYS A 274 -12.28 -5.72 -5.52
CA LYS A 274 -13.53 -5.21 -4.94
C LYS A 274 -13.59 -5.41 -3.43
N ALA A 275 -13.22 -6.59 -2.94
CA ALA A 275 -13.22 -6.89 -1.51
C ALA A 275 -12.25 -5.97 -0.73
N VAL A 276 -11.05 -5.74 -1.27
CA VAL A 276 -10.06 -4.86 -0.64
C VAL A 276 -10.47 -3.41 -0.71
N MET A 277 -11.06 -2.94 -1.82
CA MET A 277 -11.59 -1.58 -1.94
C MET A 277 -12.70 -1.29 -0.92
N GLU A 278 -13.65 -2.20 -0.73
CA GLU A 278 -14.68 -2.07 0.31
C GLU A 278 -14.07 -2.02 1.72
N ALA A 279 -13.06 -2.87 1.98
CA ALA A 279 -12.35 -2.83 3.25
C ALA A 279 -11.59 -1.50 3.45
N GLN A 280 -11.01 -0.93 2.40
CA GLN A 280 -10.36 0.39 2.45
C GLN A 280 -11.36 1.51 2.76
N MET A 281 -12.54 1.50 2.11
CA MET A 281 -13.63 2.45 2.39
C MET A 281 -14.08 2.33 3.84
N TRP A 282 -14.21 1.10 4.35
CA TRP A 282 -14.61 0.84 5.72
C TRP A 282 -13.54 1.31 6.73
N CYS A 283 -12.25 1.06 6.46
CA CYS A 283 -11.13 1.53 7.29
C CYS A 283 -11.00 3.06 7.31
N GLU A 284 -11.37 3.73 6.22
CA GLU A 284 -11.30 5.20 6.11
C GLU A 284 -12.35 5.91 6.96
N ASP A 285 -13.51 5.26 7.22
CA ASP A 285 -14.60 5.86 7.99
C ASP A 285 -14.14 6.11 9.44
N PRO A 286 -14.18 7.38 9.92
CA PRO A 286 -13.82 7.70 11.30
C PRO A 286 -14.59 6.91 12.36
N ALA A 287 -15.84 6.51 12.08
CA ALA A 287 -16.66 5.72 13.00
C ALA A 287 -16.08 4.32 13.25
N ASN A 288 -15.32 3.78 12.30
CA ASN A 288 -14.75 2.44 12.37
C ASN A 288 -13.32 2.38 12.92
N ARG A 289 -12.66 3.52 13.10
CA ARG A 289 -11.22 3.56 13.46
C ARG A 289 -10.87 2.85 14.75
N ALA A 290 -11.77 2.91 15.75
CA ALA A 290 -11.58 2.16 17.00
C ALA A 290 -11.57 0.65 16.74
N GLU A 291 -12.53 0.14 15.95
CA GLU A 291 -12.59 -1.27 15.58
C GLU A 291 -11.42 -1.69 14.66
N VAL A 292 -10.97 -0.81 13.76
CA VAL A 292 -9.73 -1.05 12.99
C VAL A 292 -8.54 -1.30 13.92
N ALA A 293 -8.38 -0.47 14.96
CA ALA A 293 -7.29 -0.63 15.91
C ALA A 293 -7.40 -1.94 16.71
N GLU A 294 -8.60 -2.31 17.14
CA GLU A 294 -8.85 -3.58 17.82
C GLU A 294 -8.58 -4.79 16.94
N ILE A 295 -9.04 -4.77 15.67
CA ILE A 295 -8.75 -5.82 14.69
C ILE A 295 -7.24 -5.93 14.50
N CYS A 296 -6.55 -4.84 14.21
CA CYS A 296 -5.10 -4.83 14.00
C CYS A 296 -4.35 -5.42 15.20
N SER A 297 -4.79 -5.14 16.42
CA SER A 297 -4.13 -5.58 17.66
C SER A 297 -4.25 -7.08 17.95
N ARG A 298 -5.17 -7.79 17.30
CA ARG A 298 -5.40 -9.23 17.56
C ARG A 298 -4.15 -10.05 17.31
N ARG A 299 -3.98 -11.14 18.12
CA ARG A 299 -2.85 -12.07 18.01
C ARG A 299 -2.66 -12.63 16.60
N ARG A 300 -3.75 -12.86 15.89
CA ARG A 300 -3.75 -13.35 14.50
C ARG A 300 -3.07 -12.36 13.55
N TRP A 301 -3.20 -11.04 13.81
CA TRP A 301 -2.75 -9.97 12.94
C TRP A 301 -1.41 -9.38 13.41
N ILE A 302 -1.41 -8.22 14.03
CA ILE A 302 -0.15 -7.57 14.44
C ILE A 302 0.36 -8.18 15.74
N ASN A 303 -0.55 -8.47 16.69
CA ASN A 303 -0.21 -8.91 18.05
C ASN A 303 0.54 -7.82 18.84
N ALA A 304 0.00 -6.59 18.81
CA ALA A 304 0.50 -5.46 19.58
C ALA A 304 -0.61 -4.95 20.52
N PRO A 305 -0.27 -4.33 21.66
CA PRO A 305 -1.26 -3.69 22.53
C PRO A 305 -2.10 -2.66 21.77
N VAL A 306 -3.39 -2.59 22.05
CA VAL A 306 -4.29 -1.59 21.42
C VAL A 306 -3.76 -0.17 21.65
N ALA A 307 -3.18 0.11 22.81
CA ALA A 307 -2.59 1.40 23.16
C ALA A 307 -1.43 1.83 22.23
N ASP A 308 -0.75 0.87 21.60
CA ASP A 308 0.31 1.17 20.62
C ASP A 308 -0.26 1.45 19.22
N VAL A 309 -1.54 1.15 18.99
CA VAL A 309 -2.18 1.19 17.65
C VAL A 309 -3.17 2.33 17.52
N ILE A 310 -4.02 2.55 18.54
CA ILE A 310 -5.27 3.30 18.43
C ILE A 310 -5.10 4.79 18.11
N ASP A 311 -4.11 5.45 18.73
CA ASP A 311 -3.90 6.89 18.54
C ASP A 311 -3.55 7.16 17.07
N ARG A 312 -2.57 6.42 16.53
CA ARG A 312 -2.12 6.57 15.14
C ARG A 312 -3.21 6.25 14.12
N VAL A 313 -4.06 5.25 14.39
CA VAL A 313 -5.19 4.90 13.54
C VAL A 313 -6.26 6.00 13.59
N LYS A 314 -6.47 6.63 14.75
CA LYS A 314 -7.38 7.79 14.89
C LYS A 314 -6.83 9.08 14.28
N GLY A 315 -5.54 9.15 14.00
CA GLY A 315 -4.88 10.34 13.50
C GLY A 315 -4.31 11.23 14.60
N ASP A 316 -4.18 10.71 15.83
CA ASP A 316 -3.60 11.43 16.96
C ASP A 316 -2.12 11.04 17.10
N PHE A 317 -1.26 12.04 16.97
CA PHE A 317 0.18 11.84 16.90
C PHE A 317 0.88 12.52 18.08
N ASP A 318 1.34 11.74 19.03
CA ASP A 318 2.37 12.12 19.97
C ASP A 318 3.73 11.67 19.39
N TYR A 319 4.64 12.59 19.20
CA TYR A 319 5.97 12.34 18.65
C TYR A 319 7.00 11.94 19.71
N GLY A 320 6.66 12.01 20.98
CA GLY A 320 7.57 11.69 22.10
C GLY A 320 8.57 12.80 22.45
N THR A 321 8.41 14.00 21.87
CA THR A 321 9.29 15.18 22.10
C THR A 321 8.54 16.37 22.69
N GLY A 322 7.28 16.17 23.09
CA GLY A 322 6.35 17.25 23.45
C GLY A 322 5.55 17.79 22.26
N ARG A 323 5.86 17.40 21.03
CA ARG A 323 5.02 17.66 19.85
C ARG A 323 3.86 16.68 19.86
N VAL A 324 2.62 17.20 19.88
CA VAL A 324 1.39 16.43 19.82
C VAL A 324 0.46 17.05 18.78
N GLU A 325 -0.15 16.24 17.94
CA GLU A 325 -1.09 16.66 16.91
C GLU A 325 -2.36 15.79 16.99
N ALA A 326 -3.50 16.39 17.27
CA ALA A 326 -4.80 15.74 17.17
C ALA A 326 -5.34 15.88 15.73
N ASN A 327 -5.98 14.82 15.19
CA ASN A 327 -6.49 14.79 13.81
C ASN A 327 -5.45 15.27 12.79
N SER A 328 -4.24 14.77 12.93
CA SER A 328 -3.12 15.18 12.08
C SER A 328 -3.44 15.00 10.60
N LYS A 329 -3.08 15.99 9.78
CA LYS A 329 -3.14 15.89 8.32
C LYS A 329 -2.22 14.80 7.76
N PHE A 330 -1.22 14.36 8.54
CA PHE A 330 -0.25 13.33 8.18
C PHE A 330 -0.73 11.91 8.47
N GLN A 331 -1.99 11.75 8.93
CA GLN A 331 -2.55 10.43 9.21
C GLN A 331 -2.61 9.56 7.95
N MET A 332 -2.52 8.25 8.16
CA MET A 332 -2.68 7.28 7.09
C MET A 332 -4.07 7.36 6.45
N ARG A 333 -4.13 7.26 5.12
CA ARG A 333 -5.36 7.22 4.34
C ARG A 333 -5.49 5.89 3.66
N PHE A 334 -6.69 5.32 3.67
CA PHE A 334 -6.99 4.07 2.98
C PHE A 334 -7.81 4.28 1.71
N TRP A 335 -8.65 5.33 1.67
CA TRP A 335 -9.55 5.62 0.55
C TRP A 335 -9.53 7.07 0.10
N LYS A 336 -9.66 8.02 1.04
CA LYS A 336 -9.62 9.46 0.73
C LYS A 336 -8.35 9.83 -0.02
N ASP A 337 -8.41 10.96 -0.75
CA ASP A 337 -7.29 11.47 -1.54
C ASP A 337 -6.81 10.47 -2.61
N GLN A 338 -7.74 9.63 -3.10
CA GLN A 338 -7.47 8.61 -4.12
C GLN A 338 -6.46 7.55 -3.66
N ALA A 339 -6.44 7.26 -2.35
CA ALA A 339 -5.43 6.41 -1.72
C ALA A 339 -5.34 5.00 -2.32
N SER A 340 -6.46 4.47 -2.82
CA SER A 340 -6.51 3.13 -3.41
C SER A 340 -6.02 3.08 -4.86
N TYR A 341 -6.04 4.21 -5.58
CA TYR A 341 -5.71 4.23 -7.01
C TYR A 341 -4.19 4.12 -7.24
N PRO A 342 -3.72 3.19 -8.09
CA PRO A 342 -2.30 2.99 -8.32
C PRO A 342 -1.77 3.94 -9.42
N PHE A 343 -1.54 5.22 -9.08
CA PHE A 343 -0.94 6.17 -10.02
C PHE A 343 0.40 5.69 -10.54
N GLN A 344 0.58 5.65 -11.85
CA GLN A 344 1.84 5.26 -12.51
C GLN A 344 2.97 6.28 -12.27
N SER A 345 2.63 7.57 -12.07
CA SER A 345 3.61 8.60 -11.71
C SER A 345 4.29 8.33 -10.37
N HIS A 346 3.57 7.71 -9.42
CA HIS A 346 4.15 7.29 -8.15
C HIS A 346 5.17 6.16 -8.33
N ASP A 347 4.86 5.20 -9.19
CA ASP A 347 5.78 4.10 -9.50
C ASP A 347 7.05 4.63 -10.15
N LEU A 348 6.91 5.60 -11.06
CA LEU A 348 8.06 6.24 -11.71
C LEU A 348 8.99 6.91 -10.69
N TRP A 349 8.44 7.57 -9.65
CA TRP A 349 9.26 8.13 -8.59
C TRP A 349 10.04 7.05 -7.84
N PHE A 350 9.39 5.96 -7.44
CA PHE A 350 10.05 4.84 -6.76
C PHE A 350 11.14 4.18 -7.62
N LEU A 351 10.89 4.02 -8.92
CA LEU A 351 11.91 3.49 -9.83
C LEU A 351 13.08 4.46 -9.96
N THR A 352 12.81 5.77 -10.02
CA THR A 352 13.86 6.82 -10.07
C THR A 352 14.70 6.81 -8.79
N GLU A 353 14.10 6.69 -7.60
CA GLU A 353 14.83 6.56 -6.34
C GLU A 353 15.63 5.25 -6.27
N ASN A 354 15.08 4.13 -6.79
CA ASN A 354 15.84 2.89 -6.89
C ASN A 354 17.04 3.01 -7.81
N MET A 355 16.94 3.79 -8.90
CA MET A 355 18.09 4.15 -9.74
C MET A 355 19.08 5.05 -8.98
N ARG A 356 18.59 6.07 -8.26
CA ARG A 356 19.41 6.97 -7.44
C ARG A 356 20.37 6.20 -6.55
N TRP A 357 19.89 5.14 -5.91
CA TRP A 357 20.66 4.34 -4.95
C TRP A 357 21.33 3.11 -5.54
N GLY A 358 21.22 2.90 -6.87
CA GLY A 358 21.90 1.81 -7.57
C GLY A 358 21.24 0.44 -7.45
N TYR A 359 19.99 0.37 -6.99
CA TYR A 359 19.21 -0.89 -6.96
C TYR A 359 18.70 -1.28 -8.35
N LEU A 360 18.49 -0.30 -9.23
CA LEU A 360 18.10 -0.50 -10.61
C LEU A 360 19.05 0.28 -11.54
N PRO A 361 19.33 -0.22 -12.75
CA PRO A 361 20.16 0.49 -13.73
C PRO A 361 19.42 1.71 -14.30
N THR A 362 20.12 2.80 -14.54
CA THR A 362 19.55 4.03 -15.13
C THR A 362 19.10 3.87 -16.59
N THR A 363 19.49 2.77 -17.23
CA THR A 363 19.11 2.41 -18.61
C THR A 363 17.79 1.65 -18.68
N LEU A 364 17.15 1.36 -17.53
CA LEU A 364 15.89 0.63 -17.48
C LEU A 364 14.77 1.43 -18.15
N ASP A 365 14.05 0.78 -19.07
CA ASP A 365 12.80 1.34 -19.62
C ASP A 365 11.68 1.29 -18.57
N THR A 366 11.61 2.37 -17.79
CA THR A 366 10.61 2.49 -16.72
C THR A 366 9.18 2.52 -17.24
N LYS A 367 8.95 3.10 -18.42
CA LYS A 367 7.62 3.18 -19.03
C LYS A 367 7.10 1.80 -19.39
N ALA A 368 7.88 1.00 -20.08
CA ALA A 368 7.53 -0.37 -20.44
C ALA A 368 7.33 -1.25 -19.19
N LEU A 369 8.20 -1.09 -18.17
CA LEU A 369 8.08 -1.85 -16.92
C LEU A 369 6.82 -1.47 -16.14
N ILE A 370 6.50 -0.17 -16.01
CA ILE A 370 5.28 0.29 -15.34
C ILE A 370 4.04 -0.24 -16.07
N ALA A 371 3.98 -0.14 -17.39
CA ALA A 371 2.87 -0.64 -18.18
C ALA A 371 2.64 -2.16 -18.01
N LYS A 372 3.71 -2.92 -17.75
CA LYS A 372 3.63 -4.37 -17.49
C LYS A 372 3.15 -4.70 -16.08
N VAL A 373 3.55 -3.93 -15.08
CA VAL A 373 3.34 -4.26 -13.65
C VAL A 373 2.11 -3.58 -13.08
N ASN A 374 1.88 -2.30 -13.39
CA ASN A 374 0.76 -1.54 -12.88
C ASN A 374 -0.51 -1.84 -13.68
N ARG A 375 -1.55 -2.32 -12.98
CA ARG A 375 -2.83 -2.73 -13.58
C ARG A 375 -3.97 -1.81 -13.11
N GLU A 376 -3.78 -0.50 -13.28
CA GLU A 376 -4.82 0.49 -12.97
C GLU A 376 -6.10 0.26 -13.79
N ASP A 377 -5.99 -0.40 -14.95
CA ASP A 377 -7.11 -0.83 -15.78
C ASP A 377 -8.06 -1.79 -15.02
N LEU A 378 -7.49 -2.75 -14.28
CA LEU A 378 -8.28 -3.67 -13.45
C LEU A 378 -8.89 -2.96 -12.26
N TRP A 379 -8.17 -2.01 -11.65
CA TRP A 379 -8.70 -1.17 -10.58
C TRP A 379 -9.92 -0.36 -11.06
N ARG A 380 -9.82 0.28 -12.23
CA ARG A 380 -10.93 1.07 -12.83
C ARG A 380 -12.16 0.22 -13.08
N THR A 381 -11.97 -1.00 -13.56
CA THR A 381 -13.07 -1.93 -13.78
C THR A 381 -13.75 -2.27 -12.45
N ALA A 382 -13.00 -2.66 -11.43
CA ALA A 382 -13.52 -2.96 -10.11
C ALA A 382 -14.25 -1.76 -9.45
N ALA A 383 -13.69 -0.54 -9.59
CA ALA A 383 -14.28 0.68 -9.07
C ALA A 383 -15.65 0.97 -9.70
N LYS A 384 -15.76 0.82 -11.02
CA LYS A 384 -17.04 0.98 -11.74
C LYS A 384 -18.07 -0.07 -11.31
N ASP A 385 -17.66 -1.33 -11.19
CA ASP A 385 -18.52 -2.43 -10.76
C ASP A 385 -19.03 -2.24 -9.32
N LEU A 386 -18.23 -1.63 -8.45
CA LEU A 386 -18.61 -1.26 -7.08
C LEU A 386 -19.49 0.00 -7.03
N GLY A 387 -19.70 0.70 -8.14
CA GLY A 387 -20.46 1.94 -8.17
C GLY A 387 -19.71 3.14 -7.56
N VAL A 388 -18.37 3.11 -7.56
CA VAL A 388 -17.57 4.29 -7.16
C VAL A 388 -17.93 5.46 -8.07
N ALA A 389 -18.22 6.60 -7.45
CA ALA A 389 -18.64 7.79 -8.20
C ALA A 389 -17.56 8.19 -9.21
N ALA A 390 -17.98 8.56 -10.43
CA ALA A 390 -17.05 8.87 -11.53
C ALA A 390 -16.04 9.98 -11.18
N LYS A 391 -16.42 10.93 -10.31
CA LYS A 391 -15.54 12.00 -9.81
C LYS A 391 -14.40 11.47 -8.92
N ASP A 392 -14.58 10.30 -8.30
CA ASP A 392 -13.60 9.68 -7.40
C ASP A 392 -12.70 8.67 -8.14
N ILE A 393 -12.97 8.42 -9.41
CA ILE A 393 -12.12 7.63 -10.29
C ILE A 393 -11.17 8.59 -11.04
N PRO A 394 -9.85 8.58 -10.77
CA PRO A 394 -8.92 9.49 -11.43
C PRO A 394 -8.98 9.40 -12.95
N ALA A 395 -9.02 10.53 -13.63
CA ALA A 395 -9.03 10.58 -15.10
C ALA A 395 -7.65 10.29 -15.72
N SER A 396 -6.58 10.54 -14.96
CA SER A 396 -5.19 10.38 -15.39
C SER A 396 -4.49 9.24 -14.62
N THR A 397 -3.48 8.63 -15.25
CA THR A 397 -2.55 7.70 -14.61
C THR A 397 -1.44 8.44 -13.84
N SER A 398 -1.35 9.77 -13.97
CA SER A 398 -0.42 10.63 -13.26
C SER A 398 -1.17 11.54 -12.28
N ARG A 399 -0.66 11.66 -11.06
CA ARG A 399 -1.10 12.67 -10.08
C ARG A 399 -0.50 14.06 -10.37
N GLY A 400 0.43 14.15 -11.31
CA GLY A 400 1.08 15.40 -11.70
C GLY A 400 2.44 15.61 -11.05
N VAL A 401 2.83 16.86 -10.97
CA VAL A 401 4.11 17.29 -10.39
C VAL A 401 4.03 17.25 -8.87
N GLU A 402 5.04 16.67 -8.24
CA GLU A 402 5.13 16.51 -6.78
C GLU A 402 6.24 17.38 -6.21
N THR A 403 6.00 17.98 -5.05
CA THR A 403 6.99 18.78 -4.33
C THR A 403 7.23 18.17 -2.95
N PHE A 404 8.50 17.98 -2.61
CA PHE A 404 8.92 17.37 -1.35
C PHE A 404 9.28 18.43 -0.31
N PHE A 405 9.46 18.02 0.94
CA PHE A 405 9.72 18.86 2.10
C PHE A 405 10.96 19.77 1.96
N ASP A 406 11.95 19.33 1.19
CA ASP A 406 13.22 20.03 0.93
C ASP A 406 13.18 20.93 -0.32
N GLY A 407 11.99 21.13 -0.88
CA GLY A 407 11.76 21.93 -2.08
C GLY A 407 12.15 21.25 -3.40
N LYS A 408 12.56 19.96 -3.36
CA LYS A 408 12.78 19.20 -4.58
C LYS A 408 11.46 18.92 -5.28
N VAL A 409 11.50 18.95 -6.61
CA VAL A 409 10.33 18.78 -7.46
C VAL A 409 10.51 17.57 -8.35
N PHE A 410 9.55 16.65 -8.32
CA PHE A 410 9.48 15.51 -9.22
C PHE A 410 8.40 15.77 -10.27
N ASP A 411 8.84 15.95 -11.50
CA ASP A 411 7.97 16.01 -12.68
C ASP A 411 8.03 14.65 -13.40
N PRO A 412 6.89 13.92 -13.47
CA PRO A 412 6.83 12.63 -14.17
C PRO A 412 7.18 12.72 -15.66
N ALA A 413 7.07 13.91 -16.26
CA ALA A 413 7.48 14.12 -17.65
C ALA A 413 9.01 14.21 -17.81
N ASN A 414 9.74 14.52 -16.72
CA ASN A 414 11.20 14.64 -16.74
C ASN A 414 11.85 14.14 -15.44
N PRO A 415 11.79 12.82 -15.15
CA PRO A 415 12.38 12.25 -13.94
C PRO A 415 13.89 12.44 -13.84
N LYS A 416 14.57 12.57 -14.97
CA LYS A 416 16.02 12.84 -15.01
C LYS A 416 16.37 14.18 -14.35
N LYS A 417 15.59 15.24 -14.57
CA LYS A 417 15.79 16.56 -13.95
C LYS A 417 15.75 16.46 -12.42
N TYR A 418 14.81 15.68 -11.89
CA TYR A 418 14.75 15.41 -10.46
C TYR A 418 16.02 14.69 -9.97
N LEU A 419 16.42 13.59 -10.61
CA LEU A 419 17.62 12.83 -10.25
C LEU A 419 18.88 13.69 -10.30
N ASP A 420 19.02 14.53 -11.31
CA ASP A 420 20.16 15.45 -11.47
C ASP A 420 20.21 16.50 -10.35
N SER A 421 19.06 16.93 -9.85
CA SER A 421 18.96 17.94 -8.77
C SER A 421 19.39 17.44 -7.38
N LEU A 422 19.55 16.13 -7.20
CA LEU A 422 19.91 15.51 -5.93
C LEU A 422 21.43 15.49 -5.74
N ALA A 423 21.91 16.05 -4.61
CA ALA A 423 23.34 16.16 -4.33
C ALA A 423 23.96 14.81 -3.98
N ILE A 424 23.26 14.02 -3.13
CA ILE A 424 23.74 12.70 -2.67
C ILE A 424 23.02 11.60 -3.45
N LYS A 425 23.80 10.85 -4.21
CA LYS A 425 23.32 9.74 -5.06
C LYS A 425 24.50 8.82 -5.41
N THR A 426 24.20 7.54 -5.65
CA THR A 426 25.20 6.54 -6.07
C THR A 426 25.53 6.70 -7.56
N VAL A 427 24.53 6.99 -8.39
CA VAL A 427 24.72 7.17 -9.84
C VAL A 427 25.35 8.51 -10.13
N LYS A 428 26.35 8.51 -11.04
CA LYS A 428 26.94 9.75 -11.56
C LYS A 428 25.93 10.45 -12.49
N ALA A 429 25.87 11.78 -12.41
CA ALA A 429 25.19 12.54 -13.44
C ALA A 429 25.91 12.26 -14.77
N ALA A 430 25.12 11.92 -15.81
CA ALA A 430 25.66 11.74 -17.16
C ALA A 430 26.01 13.07 -17.77
#